data_16a064672f8482d6ee50462b87d59072
#
_entry.id   16a064672f8482d6ee50462b87d59072
#
_cell.length_a   1.000
_cell.length_b   1.000
_cell.length_c   1.000
_cell.angle_alpha   90.00
_cell.angle_beta   90.00
_cell.angle_gamma   90.00
#
_symmetry.space_group_name_H-M   'P 1'
#
loop_
_entity.id
_entity.type
_entity.pdbx_description
1 polymer ?
#
loop_
_entity_poly.entity_id
_entity_poly.type
_entity_poly.pdbx_seq_one_letter_code
_entity_poly.pdbx_strand_id
1 'polypeptide(L)'
;MKRLIVKNIGLLAGIGHEGKLCLKGKEMAELNTLSDAYLVIEDGCFVDYGEMNDCPPISDNEEVVDANGGAVLPSWCDSHTHIVYAGSREQEFVDKIRGLSYAEIA
;
A
#
# COMPACT_ATOMS: atom_id res chain seq x y z
N MET A 1 -4.30 4.19 -25.61
CA MET A 1 -4.03 4.62 -24.22
C MET A 1 -5.26 4.29 -23.40
N LYS A 2 -5.07 3.41 -22.39
CA LYS A 2 -6.17 3.03 -21.49
C LYS A 2 -6.08 3.92 -20.26
N ARG A 3 -7.10 4.75 -20.04
CA ARG A 3 -7.20 5.64 -18.89
C ARG A 3 -8.31 5.18 -17.95
N LEU A 4 -8.01 5.08 -16.68
CA LEU A 4 -8.92 4.75 -15.60
C LEU A 4 -8.95 5.90 -14.61
N ILE A 5 -10.12 6.37 -14.24
CA ILE A 5 -10.30 7.36 -13.19
C ILE A 5 -11.04 6.71 -12.02
N VAL A 6 -10.45 6.78 -10.84
CA VAL A 6 -11.12 6.44 -9.59
C VAL A 6 -11.58 7.73 -8.94
N LYS A 7 -12.88 7.89 -8.75
CA LYS A 7 -13.49 9.11 -8.19
C LYS A 7 -14.20 8.85 -6.87
N ASN A 8 -14.52 9.93 -6.17
CA ASN A 8 -15.24 9.90 -4.89
C ASN A 8 -14.54 9.01 -3.85
N ILE A 9 -13.21 9.08 -3.79
CA ILE A 9 -12.39 8.38 -2.82
C ILE A 9 -12.53 9.11 -1.48
N GLY A 10 -13.10 8.44 -0.47
CA GLY A 10 -13.23 9.02 0.88
C GLY A 10 -11.88 9.17 1.58
N LEU A 11 -10.98 8.22 1.39
CA LEU A 11 -9.61 8.25 1.90
C LEU A 11 -8.65 7.65 0.89
N LEU A 12 -7.74 8.46 0.36
CA LEU A 12 -6.60 8.01 -0.45
C LEU A 12 -5.35 8.01 0.42
N ALA A 13 -4.67 6.88 0.57
CA ALA A 13 -3.49 6.72 1.41
C ALA A 13 -2.27 6.25 0.63
N GLY A 14 -1.09 6.48 1.20
CA GLY A 14 0.18 6.07 0.60
C GLY A 14 0.68 7.00 -0.50
N ILE A 15 0.34 8.27 -0.44
CA ILE A 15 0.71 9.33 -1.40
C ILE A 15 1.84 10.21 -0.84
N GLY A 16 2.46 11.03 -1.70
CA GLY A 16 3.35 12.10 -1.29
C GLY A 16 4.74 11.65 -0.80
N HIS A 17 5.17 10.44 -1.14
CA HIS A 17 6.50 9.93 -0.79
C HIS A 17 7.52 10.12 -1.92
N GLU A 18 7.36 11.14 -2.72
CA GLU A 18 8.22 11.44 -3.87
C GLU A 18 9.69 11.55 -3.47
N GLY A 19 10.53 10.77 -4.14
CA GLY A 19 11.97 10.72 -3.87
C GLY A 19 12.42 9.89 -2.67
N LYS A 20 11.51 9.35 -1.85
CA LYS A 20 11.86 8.43 -0.76
C LYS A 20 11.69 6.98 -1.19
N LEU A 21 12.77 6.22 -1.14
CA LEU A 21 12.75 4.78 -1.44
C LEU A 21 12.36 3.93 -0.23
N CYS A 22 12.51 4.46 0.99
CA CYS A 22 12.12 3.79 2.22
C CYS A 22 11.84 4.80 3.34
N LEU A 23 11.01 4.41 4.28
CA LEU A 23 10.76 5.12 5.53
C LEU A 23 11.46 4.38 6.68
N LYS A 24 12.04 5.11 7.63
CA LYS A 24 12.80 4.54 8.76
C LYS A 24 12.39 5.16 10.09
N GLY A 25 12.44 4.36 11.15
CA GLY A 25 12.21 4.82 12.50
C GLY A 25 10.83 5.46 12.67
N LYS A 26 10.78 6.66 13.19
CA LYS A 26 9.53 7.39 13.47
C LYS A 26 8.72 7.71 12.22
N GLU A 27 9.37 7.88 11.06
CA GLU A 27 8.70 8.13 9.79
C GLU A 27 7.74 6.98 9.40
N MET A 28 8.01 5.75 9.87
CA MET A 28 7.15 4.59 9.59
C MET A 28 5.76 4.69 10.24
N ALA A 29 5.58 5.58 11.21
CA ALA A 29 4.29 5.85 11.84
C ALA A 29 3.49 6.94 11.11
N GLU A 30 4.07 7.60 10.11
CA GLU A 30 3.45 8.66 9.34
C GLU A 30 2.86 8.09 8.06
N LEU A 31 1.58 8.31 7.87
CA LEU A 31 0.87 7.93 6.65
C LEU A 31 0.22 9.17 6.04
N ASN A 32 0.70 9.55 4.86
CA ASN A 32 0.09 10.64 4.11
C ASN A 32 -1.24 10.17 3.51
N THR A 33 -2.27 10.97 3.74
CA THR A 33 -3.62 10.69 3.27
C THR A 33 -4.25 11.96 2.67
N LEU A 34 -5.20 11.74 1.78
CA LEU A 34 -6.04 12.78 1.20
C LEU A 34 -7.50 12.34 1.26
N SER A 35 -8.36 13.20 1.78
CA SER A 35 -9.81 12.97 1.83
C SER A 35 -10.47 13.56 0.60
N ASP A 36 -11.65 13.01 0.23
CA ASP A 36 -12.43 13.51 -0.92
C ASP A 36 -11.58 13.61 -2.20
N ALA A 37 -11.01 12.49 -2.62
CA ALA A 37 -9.96 12.45 -3.62
C ALA A 37 -10.37 11.74 -4.93
N TYR A 38 -9.56 11.99 -5.95
CA TYR A 38 -9.53 11.21 -7.19
C TYR A 38 -8.14 10.65 -7.44
N LEU A 39 -8.07 9.64 -8.31
CA LEU A 39 -6.83 9.03 -8.77
C LEU A 39 -6.96 8.73 -10.28
N VAL A 40 -5.94 9.09 -11.05
CA VAL A 40 -5.86 8.80 -12.49
C VAL A 40 -4.76 7.79 -12.76
N ILE A 41 -5.11 6.77 -13.51
CA ILE A 41 -4.21 5.70 -13.94
C ILE A 41 -4.19 5.65 -15.46
N GLU A 42 -3.03 5.70 -16.07
CA GLU A 42 -2.84 5.56 -17.51
C GLU A 42 -1.86 4.43 -17.81
N ASP A 43 -2.31 3.49 -18.65
CA ASP A 43 -1.51 2.32 -19.04
C ASP A 43 -0.86 1.56 -17.86
N GLY A 44 -1.58 1.49 -16.73
CA GLY A 44 -1.15 0.80 -15.52
C GLY A 44 -0.25 1.62 -14.57
N CYS A 45 -0.02 2.89 -14.89
CA CYS A 45 0.76 3.79 -14.05
C CYS A 45 -0.11 4.87 -13.40
N PHE A 46 0.17 5.22 -12.16
CA PHE A 46 -0.44 6.39 -11.51
C PHE A 46 0.16 7.65 -12.15
N VAL A 47 -0.70 8.51 -12.69
CA VAL A 47 -0.27 9.74 -13.38
C VAL A 47 -0.73 11.00 -12.71
N ASP A 48 -1.83 10.96 -11.97
CA ASP A 48 -2.37 12.12 -11.26
C ASP A 48 -3.25 11.72 -10.09
N TYR A 49 -3.32 12.56 -9.08
CA TYR A 49 -4.26 12.46 -7.95
C TYR A 49 -4.46 13.83 -7.32
N GLY A 50 -5.56 14.02 -6.65
CA GLY A 50 -5.86 15.28 -5.98
C GLY A 50 -7.21 15.27 -5.28
N GLU A 51 -7.63 16.44 -4.83
CA GLU A 51 -8.96 16.64 -4.26
C GLU A 51 -10.03 16.49 -5.36
N MET A 52 -11.19 15.99 -5.01
CA MET A 52 -12.26 15.71 -5.97
C MET A 52 -12.69 16.94 -6.77
N ASN A 53 -12.59 18.14 -6.19
CA ASN A 53 -12.89 19.40 -6.88
C ASN A 53 -11.97 19.70 -8.06
N ASP A 54 -10.75 19.16 -8.05
CA ASP A 54 -9.75 19.32 -9.10
C ASP A 54 -9.72 18.13 -10.08
N CYS A 55 -10.65 17.19 -9.93
CA CYS A 55 -10.74 16.03 -10.81
C CYS A 55 -10.87 16.48 -12.28
N PRO A 56 -10.01 15.95 -13.18
CA PRO A 56 -10.10 16.30 -14.59
C PRO A 56 -11.43 15.84 -15.18
N PRO A 57 -11.89 16.51 -16.25
CA PRO A 57 -13.09 16.11 -16.95
C PRO A 57 -13.02 14.66 -17.41
N ILE A 58 -14.10 13.93 -17.20
CA ILE A 58 -14.24 12.53 -17.57
C ILE A 58 -14.99 12.46 -18.90
N SER A 59 -14.41 11.81 -19.89
CA SER A 59 -15.04 11.58 -21.17
C SER A 59 -15.76 10.23 -21.22
N ASP A 60 -16.73 10.08 -22.13
CA ASP A 60 -17.57 8.88 -22.26
C ASP A 60 -16.78 7.59 -22.59
N ASN A 61 -15.55 7.75 -23.10
CA ASN A 61 -14.70 6.63 -23.50
C ASN A 61 -13.71 6.19 -22.41
N GLU A 62 -13.73 6.83 -21.25
CA GLU A 62 -12.83 6.51 -20.15
C GLU A 62 -13.46 5.50 -19.19
N GLU A 63 -12.63 4.62 -18.65
CA GLU A 63 -13.04 3.71 -17.60
C GLU A 63 -13.12 4.48 -16.27
N VAL A 64 -14.24 4.35 -15.56
CA VAL A 64 -14.47 5.06 -14.30
C VAL A 64 -14.85 4.08 -13.21
N VAL A 65 -14.20 4.19 -12.08
CA VAL A 65 -14.58 3.51 -10.84
C VAL A 65 -15.03 4.56 -9.82
N ASP A 66 -16.24 4.42 -9.33
CA ASP A 66 -16.73 5.23 -8.23
C ASP A 66 -16.43 4.52 -6.90
N ALA A 67 -15.53 5.07 -6.10
CA ALA A 67 -15.20 4.51 -4.80
C ALA A 67 -16.29 4.73 -3.75
N ASN A 68 -17.29 5.58 -4.06
CA ASN A 68 -18.46 5.83 -3.21
C ASN A 68 -18.10 6.11 -1.74
N GLY A 69 -17.07 6.92 -1.52
CA GLY A 69 -16.56 7.28 -0.19
C GLY A 69 -15.67 6.23 0.45
N GLY A 70 -15.36 5.14 -0.25
CA GLY A 70 -14.46 4.10 0.22
C GLY A 70 -13.01 4.52 0.29
N ALA A 71 -12.17 3.69 0.94
CA ALA A 71 -10.73 3.91 1.03
C ALA A 71 -10.01 3.26 -0.16
N VAL A 72 -9.01 3.97 -0.70
CA VAL A 72 -8.06 3.46 -1.68
C VAL A 72 -6.69 3.42 -1.03
N LEU A 73 -6.11 2.23 -0.96
CA LEU A 73 -4.86 1.93 -0.28
C LEU A 73 -3.89 1.27 -1.25
N PRO A 74 -2.57 1.35 -1.01
CA PRO A 74 -1.62 0.49 -1.69
C PRO A 74 -1.97 -0.98 -1.52
N SER A 75 -1.71 -1.80 -2.54
CA SER A 75 -1.92 -3.23 -2.45
C SER A 75 -0.98 -3.87 -1.42
N TRP A 76 -1.40 -5.01 -0.89
CA TRP A 76 -0.57 -5.79 0.02
C TRP A 76 0.71 -6.26 -0.68
N CYS A 77 1.83 -6.15 0.03
CA CYS A 77 3.12 -6.69 -0.39
C CYS A 77 3.69 -7.50 0.77
N ASP A 78 3.91 -8.78 0.54
CA ASP A 78 4.60 -9.66 1.47
C ASP A 78 5.97 -9.99 0.87
N SER A 79 7.01 -9.40 1.45
CA SER A 79 8.39 -9.55 0.97
C SER A 79 9.06 -10.84 1.43
N HIS A 80 8.50 -11.51 2.44
CA HIS A 80 9.05 -12.74 2.99
C HIS A 80 7.96 -13.55 3.68
N THR A 81 7.57 -14.66 3.07
CA THR A 81 6.65 -15.62 3.68
C THR A 81 7.06 -17.06 3.36
N HIS A 82 6.73 -17.97 4.25
CA HIS A 82 6.93 -19.42 4.05
C HIS A 82 5.57 -20.05 3.77
N ILE A 83 5.24 -20.24 2.50
CA ILE A 83 3.99 -20.85 2.06
C ILE A 83 3.94 -22.32 2.45
N VAL A 84 5.09 -23.02 2.36
CA VAL A 84 5.28 -24.42 2.74
C VAL A 84 6.47 -24.52 3.66
N TYR A 85 6.33 -25.28 4.75
CA TYR A 85 7.40 -25.53 5.71
C TYR A 85 7.33 -26.97 6.22
N ALA A 86 8.48 -27.56 6.54
CA ALA A 86 8.59 -28.94 6.98
C ALA A 86 8.24 -29.17 8.45
N GLY A 87 8.20 -28.12 9.25
CA GLY A 87 7.86 -28.17 10.67
C GLY A 87 7.74 -26.79 11.28
N SER A 88 7.16 -26.72 12.44
CA SER A 88 7.01 -25.47 13.19
C SER A 88 8.30 -25.13 13.97
N ARG A 89 8.48 -23.87 14.29
CA ARG A 89 9.69 -23.35 14.96
C ARG A 89 9.41 -22.78 16.36
N GLU A 90 8.30 -23.12 16.94
CA GLU A 90 7.93 -22.62 18.27
C GLU A 90 8.95 -23.03 19.36
N GLN A 91 9.57 -24.18 19.24
CA GLN A 91 10.62 -24.60 20.18
C GLN A 91 11.83 -23.67 20.12
N GLU A 92 12.21 -23.22 18.93
CA GLU A 92 13.31 -22.23 18.79
C GLU A 92 13.02 -20.93 19.52
N PHE A 93 11.76 -20.51 19.56
CA PHE A 93 11.35 -19.33 20.31
C PHE A 93 11.51 -19.54 21.81
N VAL A 94 11.12 -20.71 22.32
CA VAL A 94 11.32 -21.08 23.74
C VAL A 94 12.80 -21.11 24.07
N ASP A 95 13.63 -21.67 23.21
CA ASP A 95 15.07 -21.79 23.42
C ASP A 95 15.77 -20.43 23.44
N LYS A 96 15.31 -19.47 22.59
CA LYS A 96 15.76 -18.06 22.67
C LYS A 96 15.39 -17.40 23.99
N ILE A 97 14.19 -17.63 24.50
CA ILE A 97 13.78 -17.11 25.82
C ILE A 97 14.65 -17.68 26.93
N ARG A 98 15.09 -18.94 26.79
CA ARG A 98 16.02 -19.59 27.72
C ARG A 98 17.48 -19.13 27.60
N GLY A 99 17.75 -18.25 26.61
CA GLY A 99 19.07 -17.65 26.41
C GLY A 99 20.03 -18.47 25.55
N LEU A 100 19.53 -19.45 24.80
CA LEU A 100 20.35 -20.20 23.83
C LEU A 100 20.73 -19.31 22.63
N SER A 101 21.97 -19.44 22.20
CA SER A 101 22.47 -18.78 21.01
C SER A 101 21.91 -19.41 19.72
N TYR A 102 22.01 -18.68 18.61
CA TYR A 102 21.59 -19.20 17.30
C TYR A 102 22.29 -20.52 16.94
N ALA A 103 23.59 -20.64 17.24
CA ALA A 103 24.36 -21.85 16.95
C ALA A 103 23.93 -23.08 17.78
N GLU A 104 23.34 -22.87 18.95
CA GLU A 104 22.84 -23.94 19.81
C GLU A 104 21.41 -24.38 19.44
N ILE A 105 20.66 -23.51 18.72
CA ILE A 105 19.29 -23.78 18.30
C ILE A 105 19.28 -24.45 16.88
N ALA A 106 20.23 -24.09 16.02
CA ALA A 106 20.26 -24.48 14.60
C ALA A 106 20.53 -25.99 14.38
#